data_21826f3dda5c49896eb87b0c75b72de9
#
_entry.id   21826f3dda5c49896eb87b0c75b72de9
#
_cell.length_a   1.000
_cell.length_b   1.000
_cell.length_c   1.000
_cell.angle_alpha   90.00
_cell.angle_beta   90.00
_cell.angle_gamma   90.00
#
_symmetry.space_group_name_H-M   'P 1'
#
loop_
_entity.id
_entity.type
_entity.pdbx_description
1 polymer ?
#
loop_
_entity_poly.entity_id
_entity_poly.type
_entity_poly.pdbx_seq_one_letter_code
_entity_poly.pdbx_strand_id
1 'polypeptide(L)'
;PTGWNWMKFDRQNIKGIARSSGGRLQPTFPAIGVAHLAYFRLVRRINAVPILDYGDYDKESSISHLEANFGYKRYPYKHYESIFTRFYQGVILPRKFGIDKRRLHLSNLVVTGQLTRDEALRELEESPMGSTRLEEIEFDYVIKKLGYSRTEFDDYLARPGRSHVDFPSEKWVTDLLKRGRSFVRRSA
;
A
#
# COMPACT_ATOMS: atom_id res chain seq x y z
N PRO A 1 -9.22 -0.15 7.85
CA PRO A 1 -10.26 -0.80 7.07
C PRO A 1 -9.79 -2.18 6.59
N THR A 2 -10.60 -3.21 6.81
CA THR A 2 -10.30 -4.56 6.36
C THR A 2 -10.30 -4.62 4.82
N GLY A 3 -9.31 -5.28 4.24
CA GLY A 3 -9.22 -5.48 2.78
C GLY A 3 -8.50 -4.39 2.00
N TRP A 4 -8.11 -3.27 2.61
CA TRP A 4 -7.39 -2.20 1.91
C TRP A 4 -5.92 -2.51 1.60
N ASN A 5 -5.36 -3.50 2.27
CA ASN A 5 -4.00 -3.94 2.04
C ASN A 5 -3.99 -5.40 1.64
N TRP A 6 -3.34 -5.69 0.50
CA TRP A 6 -3.06 -7.04 0.08
C TRP A 6 -2.07 -7.69 1.06
N MET A 7 -2.23 -8.99 1.34
CA MET A 7 -1.30 -9.71 2.21
C MET A 7 0.06 -9.85 1.52
N LYS A 8 1.04 -9.06 1.95
CA LYS A 8 2.33 -8.91 1.26
C LYS A 8 3.25 -10.12 1.43
N PHE A 9 3.16 -10.82 2.57
CA PHE A 9 4.01 -11.97 2.89
C PHE A 9 3.30 -13.28 2.55
N ASP A 10 2.98 -13.44 1.28
CA ASP A 10 2.37 -14.63 0.72
C ASP A 10 3.12 -15.01 -0.56
N ARG A 11 4.15 -15.85 -0.40
CA ARG A 11 5.00 -16.26 -1.51
C ARG A 11 4.24 -17.01 -2.60
N GLN A 12 3.27 -17.84 -2.21
CA GLN A 12 2.48 -18.60 -3.18
C GLN A 12 1.60 -17.67 -4.00
N ASN A 13 1.01 -16.67 -3.37
CA ASN A 13 0.16 -15.69 -4.02
C ASN A 13 0.94 -14.84 -5.03
N ILE A 14 2.10 -14.30 -4.63
CA ILE A 14 2.97 -13.54 -5.54
C ILE A 14 3.36 -14.39 -6.77
N LYS A 15 3.76 -15.64 -6.56
CA LYS A 15 4.08 -16.57 -7.66
C LYS A 15 2.86 -16.91 -8.53
N GLY A 16 1.69 -17.06 -7.91
CA GLY A 16 0.43 -17.32 -8.61
C GLY A 16 0.04 -16.16 -9.52
N ILE A 17 0.14 -14.92 -9.01
CA ILE A 17 -0.12 -13.70 -9.80
C ILE A 17 0.86 -13.60 -10.98
N ALA A 18 2.16 -13.78 -10.74
CA ALA A 18 3.16 -13.73 -11.80
C ALA A 18 2.86 -14.77 -12.92
N ARG A 19 2.53 -16.00 -12.55
CA ARG A 19 2.18 -17.05 -13.51
C ARG A 19 0.90 -16.75 -14.28
N SER A 20 -0.13 -16.22 -13.62
CA SER A 20 -1.40 -15.87 -14.27
C SER A 20 -1.25 -14.72 -15.28
N SER A 21 -0.20 -13.94 -15.16
CA SER A 21 0.18 -12.87 -16.10
C SER A 21 1.18 -13.33 -17.16
N GLY A 22 1.40 -14.65 -17.33
CA GLY A 22 2.33 -15.22 -18.29
C GLY A 22 3.81 -15.07 -17.91
N GLY A 23 4.10 -14.56 -16.71
CA GLY A 23 5.46 -14.29 -16.23
C GLY A 23 5.98 -15.28 -15.20
N ARG A 24 7.26 -15.14 -14.87
CA ARG A 24 7.91 -15.82 -13.75
C ARG A 24 8.62 -14.79 -12.88
N LEU A 25 8.59 -15.01 -11.57
CA LEU A 25 9.40 -14.18 -10.68
C LEU A 25 10.89 -14.40 -10.99
N GLN A 26 11.63 -13.30 -11.05
CA GLN A 26 13.08 -13.36 -11.13
C GLN A 26 13.62 -14.13 -9.91
N PRO A 27 14.71 -14.91 -10.06
CA PRO A 27 15.31 -15.65 -8.94
C PRO A 27 15.71 -14.76 -7.76
N THR A 28 16.09 -13.53 -8.04
CA THR A 28 16.52 -12.51 -7.06
C THR A 28 15.34 -11.77 -6.41
N PHE A 29 14.09 -11.97 -6.88
CA PHE A 29 12.93 -11.30 -6.28
C PHE A 29 12.64 -11.85 -4.87
N PRO A 30 12.61 -11.01 -3.83
CA PRO A 30 12.48 -11.44 -2.44
C PRO A 30 11.04 -11.82 -2.08
N ALA A 31 10.51 -12.90 -2.68
CA ALA A 31 9.19 -13.42 -2.33
C ALA A 31 9.25 -14.17 -0.99
N ILE A 32 8.71 -13.55 0.04
CA ILE A 32 8.67 -14.08 1.42
C ILE A 32 7.28 -14.63 1.71
N GLY A 33 7.23 -15.79 2.36
CA GLY A 33 6.00 -16.42 2.83
C GLY A 33 6.09 -16.78 4.32
N VAL A 34 5.06 -17.44 4.83
CA VAL A 34 4.91 -17.76 6.27
C VAL A 34 6.10 -18.55 6.82
N ALA A 35 6.59 -19.55 6.08
CA ALA A 35 7.75 -20.35 6.50
C ALA A 35 9.02 -19.51 6.62
N HIS A 36 9.25 -18.55 5.72
CA HIS A 36 10.38 -17.64 5.79
C HIS A 36 10.32 -16.74 7.02
N LEU A 37 9.14 -16.19 7.30
CA LEU A 37 8.92 -15.37 8.49
C LEU A 37 9.16 -16.17 9.77
N ALA A 38 8.69 -17.41 9.83
CA ALA A 38 8.95 -18.31 10.94
C ALA A 38 10.45 -18.59 11.10
N TYR A 39 11.15 -18.92 10.01
CA TYR A 39 12.59 -19.11 10.01
C TYR A 39 13.36 -17.89 10.51
N PHE A 40 13.06 -16.71 9.97
CA PHE A 40 13.74 -15.48 10.39
C PHE A 40 13.50 -15.17 11.86
N ARG A 41 12.29 -15.37 12.36
CA ARG A 41 11.94 -15.07 13.75
C ARG A 41 12.46 -16.12 14.74
N LEU A 42 12.30 -17.40 14.44
CA LEU A 42 12.57 -18.49 15.40
C LEU A 42 14.02 -18.99 15.32
N VAL A 43 14.56 -19.11 14.11
CA VAL A 43 15.90 -19.66 13.88
C VAL A 43 16.95 -18.55 13.85
N ARG A 44 16.72 -17.54 13.02
CA ARG A 44 17.65 -16.41 12.86
C ARG A 44 17.50 -15.36 13.96
N ARG A 45 16.43 -15.41 14.76
CA ARG A 45 16.12 -14.49 15.87
C ARG A 45 16.15 -13.01 15.45
N ILE A 46 15.74 -12.72 14.20
CA ILE A 46 15.64 -11.36 13.69
C ILE A 46 14.41 -10.70 14.29
N ASN A 47 14.61 -9.61 15.02
CA ASN A 47 13.53 -8.80 15.57
C ASN A 47 13.37 -7.52 14.74
N ALA A 48 12.14 -7.23 14.34
CA ALA A 48 11.77 -5.94 13.76
C ALA A 48 11.38 -4.98 14.89
N VAL A 49 12.09 -3.86 14.98
CA VAL A 49 11.82 -2.83 15.99
C VAL A 49 11.28 -1.59 15.26
N PRO A 50 10.04 -1.18 15.52
CA PRO A 50 9.49 0.06 14.98
C PRO A 50 10.08 1.26 15.76
N ILE A 51 11.23 1.75 15.32
CA ILE A 51 12.01 2.76 16.06
C ILE A 51 11.22 4.02 16.39
N LEU A 52 10.27 4.41 15.53
CA LEU A 52 9.45 5.61 15.75
C LEU A 52 8.43 5.45 16.90
N ASP A 53 8.17 4.22 17.36
CA ASP A 53 7.29 3.99 18.52
C ASP A 53 7.98 4.33 19.87
N TYR A 54 9.30 4.58 19.84
CA TYR A 54 10.12 4.86 21.02
C TYR A 54 10.50 6.34 21.18
N GLY A 55 9.99 7.21 20.32
CA GLY A 55 10.27 8.63 20.37
C GLY A 55 9.07 9.47 19.96
N ASP A 56 9.10 10.73 20.33
CA ASP A 56 8.09 11.71 19.94
C ASP A 56 8.32 12.11 18.48
N TYR A 57 7.73 11.32 17.58
CA TYR A 57 7.82 11.60 16.14
C TYR A 57 6.73 12.58 15.71
N ASP A 58 7.15 13.77 15.29
CA ASP A 58 6.33 14.71 14.55
C ASP A 58 6.82 14.82 13.11
N LYS A 59 5.89 14.64 12.18
CA LYS A 59 6.21 14.64 10.74
C LYS A 59 6.72 15.98 10.25
N GLU A 60 6.07 17.05 10.67
CA GLU A 60 6.37 18.41 10.18
C GLU A 60 7.73 18.91 10.71
N SER A 61 7.98 18.72 12.00
CA SER A 61 9.27 19.02 12.61
C SER A 61 10.41 18.22 11.96
N SER A 62 10.17 16.93 11.66
CA SER A 62 11.15 16.08 11.00
C SER A 62 11.47 16.56 9.58
N ILE A 63 10.45 16.95 8.81
CA ILE A 63 10.64 17.49 7.46
C ILE A 63 11.42 18.79 7.53
N SER A 64 11.04 19.74 8.40
CA SER A 64 11.72 21.03 8.58
C SER A 64 13.19 20.85 8.97
N HIS A 65 13.48 19.87 9.84
CA HIS A 65 14.86 19.52 10.21
C HIS A 65 15.66 19.00 9.01
N LEU A 66 15.07 18.14 8.18
CA LEU A 66 15.71 17.59 6.98
C LEU A 66 15.94 18.67 5.91
N GLU A 67 14.99 19.60 5.74
CA GLU A 67 15.14 20.73 4.81
C GLU A 67 16.30 21.63 5.22
N ALA A 68 16.37 21.98 6.51
CA ALA A 68 17.39 22.88 7.03
C ALA A 68 18.81 22.30 7.03
N ASN A 69 18.97 21.00 7.32
CA ASN A 69 20.26 20.39 7.59
C ASN A 69 20.79 19.46 6.48
N PHE A 70 19.90 18.93 5.65
CA PHE A 70 20.25 17.87 4.67
C PHE A 70 19.86 18.21 3.24
N GLY A 71 19.35 19.44 2.98
CA GLY A 71 18.93 19.86 1.64
C GLY A 71 17.74 19.07 1.08
N TYR A 72 16.93 18.45 1.96
CA TYR A 72 15.71 17.77 1.56
C TYR A 72 14.75 18.77 0.89
N LYS A 73 14.12 18.34 -0.18
CA LYS A 73 13.08 19.11 -0.85
C LYS A 73 11.74 18.45 -0.64
N ARG A 74 10.81 19.17 -0.03
CA ARG A 74 9.46 18.68 0.24
C ARG A 74 8.71 18.43 -1.06
N TYR A 75 8.09 17.25 -1.16
CA TYR A 75 7.12 16.99 -2.21
C TYR A 75 5.76 17.59 -1.84
N PRO A 76 5.04 18.19 -2.80
CA PRO A 76 3.72 18.78 -2.52
C PRO A 76 2.71 17.73 -2.03
N TYR A 77 2.82 16.50 -2.55
CA TYR A 77 1.98 15.37 -2.13
C TYR A 77 2.80 14.07 -2.04
N LYS A 78 2.31 13.12 -1.26
CA LYS A 78 2.95 11.81 -1.12
C LYS A 78 2.99 11.07 -2.46
N HIS A 79 4.12 10.41 -2.76
CA HIS A 79 4.39 9.66 -3.99
C HIS A 79 4.55 10.48 -5.28
N TYR A 80 4.81 11.78 -5.16
CA TYR A 80 5.10 12.61 -6.32
C TYR A 80 6.44 12.26 -6.99
N GLU A 81 7.29 11.49 -6.32
CA GLU A 81 8.54 10.95 -6.85
C GLU A 81 8.33 9.85 -7.91
N SER A 82 7.15 9.24 -7.98
CA SER A 82 6.83 8.16 -8.91
C SER A 82 5.47 8.38 -9.57
N ILE A 83 5.50 8.70 -10.87
CA ILE A 83 4.29 8.89 -11.69
C ILE A 83 3.37 7.68 -11.61
N PHE A 84 3.91 6.46 -11.75
CA PHE A 84 3.10 5.24 -11.68
C PHE A 84 2.47 5.04 -10.30
N THR A 85 3.21 5.27 -9.23
CA THR A 85 2.68 5.09 -7.86
C THR A 85 1.58 6.11 -7.56
N ARG A 86 1.76 7.36 -7.98
CA ARG A 86 0.76 8.41 -7.86
C ARG A 86 -0.50 8.07 -8.66
N PHE A 87 -0.34 7.70 -9.93
CA PHE A 87 -1.44 7.28 -10.80
C PHE A 87 -2.19 6.06 -10.23
N TYR A 88 -1.47 5.06 -9.76
CA TYR A 88 -2.08 3.89 -9.13
C TYR A 88 -2.93 4.27 -7.91
N GLN A 89 -2.41 5.14 -7.04
CA GLN A 89 -3.11 5.54 -5.82
C GLN A 89 -4.19 6.60 -6.06
N GLY A 90 -4.01 7.49 -7.02
CA GLY A 90 -4.94 8.58 -7.32
C GLY A 90 -6.04 8.23 -8.32
N VAL A 91 -5.78 7.25 -9.21
CA VAL A 91 -6.74 6.87 -10.27
C VAL A 91 -7.22 5.43 -10.12
N ILE A 92 -6.30 4.46 -10.13
CA ILE A 92 -6.69 3.04 -10.15
C ILE A 92 -7.38 2.63 -8.85
N LEU A 93 -6.79 2.94 -7.70
CA LEU A 93 -7.38 2.55 -6.41
C LEU A 93 -8.76 3.17 -6.17
N PRO A 94 -8.98 4.48 -6.38
CA PRO A 94 -10.30 5.08 -6.21
C PRO A 94 -11.33 4.58 -7.23
N ARG A 95 -10.99 4.57 -8.52
CA ARG A 95 -11.94 4.25 -9.59
C ARG A 95 -12.30 2.78 -9.65
N LYS A 96 -11.31 1.88 -9.49
CA LYS A 96 -11.53 0.44 -9.59
C LYS A 96 -11.96 -0.21 -8.28
N PHE A 97 -11.41 0.24 -7.15
CA PHE A 97 -11.56 -0.44 -5.86
C PHE A 97 -12.29 0.41 -4.81
N GLY A 98 -12.64 1.66 -5.11
CA GLY A 98 -13.24 2.58 -4.14
C GLY A 98 -12.33 2.92 -2.96
N ILE A 99 -11.02 2.81 -3.13
CA ILE A 99 -10.02 2.99 -2.06
C ILE A 99 -9.28 4.31 -2.23
N ASP A 100 -9.52 5.25 -1.32
CA ASP A 100 -8.68 6.45 -1.19
C ASP A 100 -7.66 6.26 -0.05
N LYS A 101 -6.41 6.05 -0.40
CA LYS A 101 -5.31 5.84 0.56
C LYS A 101 -5.04 7.04 1.47
N ARG A 102 -5.43 8.24 1.08
CA ARG A 102 -5.29 9.45 1.93
C ARG A 102 -6.03 9.28 3.24
N ARG A 103 -7.21 8.63 3.24
CA ARG A 103 -7.97 8.36 4.46
C ARG A 103 -7.16 7.67 5.55
N LEU A 104 -6.31 6.71 5.17
CA LEU A 104 -5.47 6.00 6.12
C LEU A 104 -4.36 6.90 6.69
N HIS A 105 -3.73 7.72 5.82
CA HIS A 105 -2.66 8.63 6.25
C HIS A 105 -3.19 9.74 7.13
N LEU A 106 -4.29 10.37 6.73
CA LEU A 106 -4.93 11.45 7.49
C LEU A 106 -5.45 10.95 8.83
N SER A 107 -6.05 9.75 8.87
CA SER A 107 -6.47 9.14 10.14
C SER A 107 -5.30 8.97 11.12
N ASN A 108 -4.12 8.59 10.65
CA ASN A 108 -2.95 8.49 11.51
C ASN A 108 -2.54 9.85 12.07
N LEU A 109 -2.53 10.90 11.23
CA LEU A 109 -2.20 12.26 11.68
C LEU A 109 -3.22 12.80 12.69
N VAL A 110 -4.51 12.51 12.49
CA VAL A 110 -5.56 12.90 13.43
C VAL A 110 -5.40 12.17 14.77
N VAL A 111 -5.16 10.86 14.75
CA VAL A 111 -4.99 10.05 15.98
C VAL A 111 -3.75 10.48 16.78
N THR A 112 -2.70 10.92 16.08
CA THR A 112 -1.47 11.41 16.73
C THR A 112 -1.50 12.91 17.07
N GLY A 113 -2.63 13.60 16.84
CA GLY A 113 -2.79 15.02 17.16
C GLY A 113 -2.05 15.99 16.23
N GLN A 114 -1.50 15.50 15.11
CA GLN A 114 -0.76 16.32 14.15
C GLN A 114 -1.67 17.03 13.14
N LEU A 115 -2.95 16.67 13.08
CA LEU A 115 -3.95 17.26 12.19
C LEU A 115 -5.32 17.21 12.86
N THR A 116 -6.15 18.21 12.66
CA THR A 116 -7.56 18.13 13.11
C THR A 116 -8.39 17.29 12.14
N ARG A 117 -9.52 16.76 12.64
CA ARG A 117 -10.45 15.99 11.82
C ARG A 117 -11.02 16.83 10.67
N ASP A 118 -11.31 18.09 10.92
CA ASP A 118 -11.91 18.99 9.92
C ASP A 118 -10.92 19.35 8.79
N GLU A 119 -9.65 19.53 9.12
CA GLU A 119 -8.59 19.68 8.13
C GLU A 119 -8.43 18.43 7.28
N ALA A 120 -8.45 17.25 7.91
CA ALA A 120 -8.38 15.98 7.20
C ALA A 120 -9.56 15.76 6.25
N LEU A 121 -10.76 16.17 6.64
CA LEU A 121 -11.95 16.08 5.78
C LEU A 121 -11.86 17.03 4.59
N ARG A 122 -11.41 18.28 4.81
CA ARG A 122 -11.18 19.24 3.72
C ARG A 122 -10.16 18.73 2.70
N GLU A 123 -9.07 18.14 3.14
CA GLU A 123 -8.07 17.54 2.24
C GLU A 123 -8.66 16.39 1.39
N LEU A 124 -9.64 15.66 1.92
CA LEU A 124 -10.31 14.57 1.19
C LEU A 124 -11.30 15.08 0.13
N GLU A 125 -11.76 16.32 0.21
CA GLU A 125 -12.62 16.94 -0.81
C GLU A 125 -11.84 17.27 -2.09
N GLU A 126 -10.54 17.48 -1.99
CA GLU A 126 -9.67 17.71 -3.14
C GLU A 126 -9.46 16.43 -3.98
N SER A 127 -9.10 16.60 -5.26
CA SER A 127 -8.71 15.47 -6.10
C SER A 127 -7.47 14.76 -5.53
N PRO A 128 -7.45 13.41 -5.48
CA PRO A 128 -6.25 12.65 -5.11
C PRO A 128 -5.04 12.91 -6.01
N MET A 129 -5.26 13.46 -7.21
CA MET A 129 -4.22 13.83 -8.17
C MET A 129 -3.81 15.31 -8.10
N GLY A 130 -4.41 16.07 -7.20
CA GLY A 130 -4.18 17.51 -7.03
C GLY A 130 -4.92 18.37 -8.08
N SER A 131 -5.01 17.95 -9.34
CA SER A 131 -5.78 18.65 -10.36
C SER A 131 -6.25 17.71 -11.47
N THR A 132 -7.40 18.04 -12.08
CA THR A 132 -7.97 17.30 -13.22
C THR A 132 -7.01 17.30 -14.43
N ARG A 133 -6.34 18.43 -14.67
CA ARG A 133 -5.37 18.55 -15.76
C ARG A 133 -4.18 17.61 -15.58
N LEU A 134 -3.63 17.51 -14.37
CA LEU A 134 -2.53 16.60 -14.08
C LEU A 134 -2.98 15.14 -14.21
N GLU A 135 -4.19 14.85 -13.75
CA GLU A 135 -4.79 13.52 -13.89
C GLU A 135 -4.90 13.07 -15.35
N GLU A 136 -5.38 13.94 -16.25
CA GLU A 136 -5.51 13.64 -17.67
C GLU A 136 -4.14 13.40 -18.33
N ILE A 137 -3.17 14.28 -18.08
CA ILE A 137 -1.81 14.15 -18.62
C ILE A 137 -1.16 12.82 -18.19
N GLU A 138 -1.28 12.50 -16.91
CA GLU A 138 -0.70 11.26 -16.39
C GLU A 138 -1.49 10.03 -16.82
N PHE A 139 -2.79 10.14 -16.96
CA PHE A 139 -3.62 9.08 -17.48
C PHE A 139 -3.13 8.65 -18.87
N ASP A 140 -3.04 9.59 -19.82
CA ASP A 140 -2.59 9.30 -21.18
C ASP A 140 -1.14 8.79 -21.23
N TYR A 141 -0.26 9.38 -20.40
CA TYR A 141 1.12 8.93 -20.29
C TYR A 141 1.23 7.48 -19.79
N VAL A 142 0.54 7.15 -18.70
CA VAL A 142 0.65 5.83 -18.06
C VAL A 142 0.00 4.75 -18.92
N ILE A 143 -1.20 4.97 -19.48
CA ILE A 143 -1.86 3.98 -20.33
C ILE A 143 -1.03 3.68 -21.57
N LYS A 144 -0.44 4.73 -22.22
CA LYS A 144 0.49 4.56 -23.34
C LYS A 144 1.71 3.72 -22.96
N LYS A 145 2.30 3.95 -21.79
CA LYS A 145 3.45 3.17 -21.30
C LYS A 145 3.10 1.72 -20.99
N LEU A 146 1.87 1.46 -20.58
CA LEU A 146 1.34 0.12 -20.32
C LEU A 146 0.85 -0.58 -21.60
N GLY A 147 0.80 0.10 -22.74
CA GLY A 147 0.34 -0.45 -24.01
C GLY A 147 -1.18 -0.56 -24.15
N TYR A 148 -1.93 0.25 -23.40
CA TYR A 148 -3.40 0.31 -23.49
C TYR A 148 -3.86 1.48 -24.33
N SER A 149 -4.93 1.30 -25.10
CA SER A 149 -5.81 2.39 -25.53
C SER A 149 -6.67 2.88 -24.36
N ARG A 150 -7.28 4.05 -24.50
CA ARG A 150 -8.16 4.61 -23.46
C ARG A 150 -9.36 3.69 -23.20
N THR A 151 -10.00 3.20 -24.24
CA THR A 151 -11.15 2.28 -24.12
C THR A 151 -10.78 0.99 -23.40
N GLU A 152 -9.66 0.36 -23.76
CA GLU A 152 -9.20 -0.87 -23.10
C GLU A 152 -8.88 -0.65 -21.62
N PHE A 153 -8.37 0.54 -21.28
CA PHE A 153 -8.07 0.86 -19.88
C PHE A 153 -9.34 1.18 -19.08
N ASP A 154 -10.31 1.86 -19.68
CA ASP A 154 -11.63 2.08 -19.06
C ASP A 154 -12.36 0.75 -18.82
N ASP A 155 -12.31 -0.17 -19.79
CA ASP A 155 -12.79 -1.54 -19.62
C ASP A 155 -12.07 -2.28 -18.48
N TYR A 156 -10.74 -2.10 -18.38
CA TYR A 156 -9.97 -2.66 -17.25
C TYR A 156 -10.43 -2.08 -15.90
N LEU A 157 -10.69 -0.78 -15.83
CA LEU A 157 -11.19 -0.16 -14.59
C LEU A 157 -12.58 -0.68 -14.21
N ALA A 158 -13.46 -0.89 -15.20
CA ALA A 158 -14.82 -1.38 -14.98
C ALA A 158 -14.90 -2.86 -14.59
N ARG A 159 -13.90 -3.67 -14.95
CA ARG A 159 -13.86 -5.11 -14.58
C ARG A 159 -13.80 -5.29 -13.07
N PRO A 160 -14.48 -6.30 -12.50
CA PRO A 160 -14.39 -6.61 -11.07
C PRO A 160 -12.94 -6.86 -10.65
N GLY A 161 -12.58 -6.40 -9.47
CA GLY A 161 -11.30 -6.69 -8.85
C GLY A 161 -11.17 -8.19 -8.53
N ARG A 162 -9.99 -8.77 -8.69
CA ARG A 162 -9.71 -10.15 -8.25
C ARG A 162 -9.38 -10.18 -6.77
N SER A 163 -9.89 -11.19 -6.10
CA SER A 163 -9.62 -11.43 -4.68
C SER A 163 -8.25 -12.07 -4.47
N HIS A 164 -7.68 -11.91 -3.27
CA HIS A 164 -6.45 -12.59 -2.86
C HIS A 164 -6.55 -14.13 -3.01
N VAL A 165 -7.72 -14.67 -2.71
CA VAL A 165 -7.97 -16.12 -2.77
C VAL A 165 -8.25 -16.67 -4.18
N ASP A 166 -8.35 -15.78 -5.19
CA ASP A 166 -8.45 -16.22 -6.59
C ASP A 166 -7.11 -16.74 -7.13
N PHE A 167 -6.06 -16.62 -6.33
CA PHE A 167 -4.72 -17.11 -6.61
C PHE A 167 -4.30 -18.11 -5.51
N PRO A 168 -3.37 -19.04 -5.77
CA PRO A 168 -2.77 -19.83 -4.71
C PRO A 168 -2.28 -18.97 -3.56
N SER A 169 -2.52 -19.37 -2.31
CA SER A 169 -2.28 -18.50 -1.16
C SER A 169 -1.88 -19.31 0.08
N GLU A 170 -1.00 -18.74 0.91
CA GLU A 170 -0.66 -19.24 2.25
C GLU A 170 -1.62 -18.71 3.34
N LYS A 171 -2.71 -18.01 2.93
CA LYS A 171 -3.67 -17.38 3.85
C LYS A 171 -4.27 -18.35 4.86
N TRP A 172 -4.53 -19.59 4.45
CA TRP A 172 -5.05 -20.64 5.32
C TRP A 172 -4.16 -20.90 6.54
N VAL A 173 -2.84 -20.82 6.40
CA VAL A 173 -1.89 -21.00 7.51
C VAL A 173 -2.05 -19.84 8.51
N THR A 174 -2.13 -18.62 8.00
CA THR A 174 -2.29 -17.42 8.86
C THR A 174 -3.64 -17.42 9.58
N ASP A 175 -4.69 -17.89 8.92
CA ASP A 175 -6.03 -17.99 9.51
C ASP A 175 -6.08 -19.10 10.58
N LEU A 176 -5.40 -20.22 10.37
CA LEU A 176 -5.25 -21.28 11.38
C LEU A 176 -4.51 -20.77 12.63
N LEU A 177 -3.39 -20.07 12.44
CA LEU A 177 -2.62 -19.49 13.54
C LEU A 177 -3.43 -18.44 14.35
N LYS A 178 -4.25 -17.64 13.68
CA LYS A 178 -5.15 -16.69 14.34
C LYS A 178 -6.22 -17.40 15.19
N ARG A 179 -6.81 -18.47 14.65
CA ARG A 179 -7.79 -19.28 15.40
C ARG A 179 -7.17 -19.92 16.64
N GLY A 180 -5.97 -20.48 16.53
CA GLY A 180 -5.24 -21.04 17.68
C GLY A 180 -4.99 -19.99 18.76
N ARG A 181 -4.54 -18.77 18.39
CA ARG A 181 -4.33 -17.67 19.36
C ARG A 181 -5.62 -17.22 20.02
N SER A 182 -6.74 -17.18 19.31
CA SER A 182 -8.02 -16.78 19.90
C SER A 182 -8.55 -17.81 20.88
N PHE A 183 -8.26 -19.10 20.66
CA PHE A 183 -8.61 -20.17 21.58
C PHE A 183 -7.82 -20.06 22.88
N VAL A 184 -6.50 -19.90 22.80
CA VAL A 184 -5.64 -19.75 23.99
C VAL A 184 -6.01 -18.51 24.81
N ARG A 185 -6.37 -17.38 24.18
CA ARG A 185 -6.81 -16.16 24.89
C ARG A 185 -8.17 -16.27 25.57
N ARG A 186 -9.02 -17.22 25.16
CA ARG A 186 -10.33 -17.46 25.82
C ARG A 186 -10.24 -18.44 26.97
N SER A 187 -9.13 -19.19 27.04
CA SER A 187 -8.91 -20.22 28.06
C SER A 187 -7.94 -19.75 29.17
N ALA A 188 -7.42 -18.52 29.08
CA ALA A 188 -6.61 -17.84 30.09
C ALA A 188 -7.36 -16.62 30.61
#